data_19ed34bbc9953cbfd0f1c8375b0d7185
#
_entry.id   19ed34bbc9953cbfd0f1c8375b0d7185
#
_cell.length_a   1.000
_cell.length_b   1.000
_cell.length_c   1.000
_cell.angle_alpha   90.00
_cell.angle_beta   90.00
_cell.angle_gamma   90.00
#
_symmetry.space_group_name_H-M   'P 1'
#
loop_
_entity.id
_entity.type
_entity.pdbx_description
1 polymer ?
#
loop_
_entity_poly.entity_id
_entity_poly.type
_entity_poly.pdbx_seq_one_letter_code
_entity_poly.pdbx_strand_id
1 'polypeptide(L)'
;MQAGADHVFQKDYHLLELEKLEAFIKENKHLPEIAPEKEMLEKGVEVGEFQMKLLQKVEELTLYIINQNRLLKEVMQKNEKLEDQIEKLRGK
;
A
#
# COMPACT_ATOMS: atom_id res chain seq x y z
N MET A 1 15.68 -1.43 21.80
CA MET A 1 14.42 -0.77 21.63
C MET A 1 13.88 -0.92 20.21
N GLN A 2 12.62 -1.04 20.10
CA GLN A 2 11.95 -1.17 18.83
C GLN A 2 12.22 0.03 17.91
N ALA A 3 12.49 -0.24 16.66
CA ALA A 3 12.81 0.80 15.70
C ALA A 3 11.57 1.47 15.12
N GLY A 4 10.47 1.45 15.83
CA GLY A 4 9.25 2.05 15.35
C GLY A 4 8.73 1.34 14.11
N ALA A 5 8.48 2.09 13.05
CA ALA A 5 7.84 1.55 11.86
C ALA A 5 8.83 1.06 10.80
N ASP A 6 10.12 1.23 11.02
CA ASP A 6 11.13 0.87 10.01
C ASP A 6 11.09 -0.60 9.62
N HIS A 7 10.53 -1.45 10.46
CA HIS A 7 10.43 -2.88 10.15
C HIS A 7 9.61 -3.17 8.90
N VAL A 8 8.80 -2.24 8.46
CA VAL A 8 8.01 -2.37 7.23
C VAL A 8 8.90 -2.62 6.02
N PHE A 9 10.12 -2.11 6.05
CA PHE A 9 11.04 -2.25 4.92
C PHE A 9 11.91 -3.50 4.98
N GLN A 10 11.72 -4.34 6.00
CA GLN A 10 12.45 -5.60 6.09
C GLN A 10 11.91 -6.62 5.09
N LYS A 11 12.78 -7.52 4.64
CA LYS A 11 12.41 -8.51 3.62
C LYS A 11 11.29 -9.44 4.07
N ASP A 12 11.24 -9.72 5.36
CA ASP A 12 10.26 -10.65 5.90
C ASP A 12 8.94 -9.98 6.31
N TYR A 13 8.80 -8.71 6.04
CA TYR A 13 7.56 -8.03 6.36
C TYR A 13 6.44 -8.47 5.42
N HIS A 14 5.31 -8.83 5.99
CA HIS A 14 4.15 -9.30 5.21
C HIS A 14 3.19 -8.15 4.98
N LEU A 15 3.35 -7.50 3.84
CA LEU A 15 2.45 -6.43 3.42
C LEU A 15 1.14 -7.04 2.96
N LEU A 16 0.02 -6.55 3.49
CA LEU A 16 -1.29 -7.05 3.13
C LEU A 16 -1.58 -6.76 1.65
N GLU A 17 -2.16 -7.73 0.96
CA GLU A 17 -2.56 -7.51 -0.43
C GLU A 17 -3.65 -6.44 -0.50
N LEU A 18 -3.62 -5.61 -1.54
CA LEU A 18 -4.55 -4.49 -1.66
C LEU A 18 -6.00 -4.94 -1.68
N GLU A 19 -6.31 -6.07 -2.30
CA GLU A 19 -7.68 -6.58 -2.31
C GLU A 19 -8.16 -6.91 -0.91
N LYS A 20 -7.29 -7.46 -0.09
CA LYS A 20 -7.63 -7.77 1.31
C LYS A 20 -7.73 -6.52 2.15
N LEU A 21 -6.86 -5.54 1.88
CA LEU A 21 -6.94 -4.25 2.56
C LEU A 21 -8.27 -3.57 2.24
N GLU A 22 -8.66 -3.58 0.98
CA GLU A 22 -9.93 -3.00 0.56
C GLU A 22 -11.10 -3.66 1.29
N ALA A 23 -11.10 -4.98 1.34
CA ALA A 23 -12.15 -5.72 2.01
C ALA A 23 -12.20 -5.37 3.50
N PHE A 24 -11.05 -5.26 4.13
CA PHE A 24 -10.98 -4.88 5.55
C PHE A 24 -11.60 -3.52 5.79
N ILE A 25 -11.25 -2.54 4.97
CA ILE A 25 -11.76 -1.17 5.12
C ILE A 25 -13.27 -1.12 4.90
N LYS A 26 -13.77 -1.84 3.90
CA LYS A 26 -15.21 -1.87 3.63
C LYS A 26 -15.99 -2.46 4.79
N GLU A 27 -15.45 -3.48 5.42
CA GLU A 27 -16.12 -4.15 6.52
C GLU A 27 -15.98 -3.41 7.84
N ASN A 28 -14.77 -2.93 8.14
CA ASN A 28 -14.45 -2.39 9.46
C ASN A 28 -14.47 -0.87 9.54
N LYS A 29 -14.42 -0.19 8.40
CA LYS A 29 -14.48 1.28 8.30
C LYS A 29 -13.32 2.00 8.95
N HIS A 30 -12.19 1.32 9.12
CA HIS A 30 -10.95 1.93 9.60
C HIS A 30 -9.77 1.09 9.09
N LEU A 31 -8.57 1.64 9.23
CA LEU A 31 -7.35 0.93 8.79
C LEU A 31 -6.97 -0.15 9.79
N PRO A 32 -6.37 -1.25 9.31
CA PRO A 32 -5.85 -2.27 10.23
C PRO A 32 -4.88 -1.67 11.23
N GLU A 33 -4.96 -2.13 12.47
CA GLU A 33 -4.08 -1.73 13.57
C GLU A 33 -4.26 -0.29 14.03
N ILE A 34 -5.15 0.47 13.40
CA ILE A 34 -5.52 1.82 13.84
C ILE A 34 -6.90 1.73 14.47
N ALA A 35 -7.03 2.23 15.69
CA ALA A 35 -8.32 2.20 16.39
C ALA A 35 -9.35 3.04 15.64
N PRO A 36 -10.62 2.62 15.66
CA PRO A 36 -11.67 3.43 15.05
C PRO A 36 -11.76 4.80 15.72
N GLU A 37 -12.17 5.79 14.94
CA GLU A 37 -12.31 7.16 15.44
C GLU A 37 -13.14 7.22 16.71
N LYS A 38 -14.27 6.53 16.72
CA LYS A 38 -15.15 6.51 17.87
C LYS A 38 -14.44 6.04 19.13
N GLU A 39 -13.66 4.98 19.01
CA GLU A 39 -12.93 4.44 20.15
C GLU A 39 -11.89 5.42 20.64
N MET A 40 -11.18 6.08 19.73
CA MET A 40 -10.19 7.09 20.10
C MET A 40 -10.81 8.28 20.82
N LEU A 41 -12.00 8.69 20.40
CA LEU A 41 -12.71 9.79 21.03
C LEU A 41 -13.18 9.43 22.45
N GLU A 42 -13.59 8.18 22.65
CA GLU A 42 -14.10 7.73 23.94
C GLU A 42 -12.98 7.44 24.94
N LYS A 43 -11.91 6.82 24.50
CA LYS A 43 -10.85 6.32 25.37
C LYS A 43 -9.59 7.17 25.39
N GLY A 44 -9.51 8.12 24.49
CA GLY A 44 -8.31 8.91 24.31
C GLY A 44 -7.28 8.18 23.47
N VAL A 45 -6.16 8.82 23.23
CA VAL A 45 -5.12 8.32 22.37
C VAL A 45 -3.77 8.45 23.06
N GLU A 46 -3.00 7.36 23.08
CA GLU A 46 -1.59 7.45 23.49
C GLU A 46 -0.84 8.00 22.29
N VAL A 47 -0.38 9.24 22.38
CA VAL A 47 0.14 10.00 21.23
C VAL A 47 1.35 9.32 20.59
N GLY A 48 2.31 8.88 21.38
CA GLY A 48 3.51 8.25 20.85
C GLY A 48 3.21 6.97 20.07
N GLU A 49 2.38 6.13 20.66
CA GLU A 49 1.99 4.88 20.02
C GLU A 49 1.21 5.14 18.72
N PHE A 50 0.30 6.11 18.77
CA PHE A 50 -0.49 6.46 17.59
C PHE A 50 0.40 6.99 16.48
N GLN A 51 1.37 7.83 16.81
CA GLN A 51 2.31 8.36 15.83
C GLN A 51 3.12 7.24 15.17
N MET A 52 3.56 6.25 15.95
CA MET A 52 4.29 5.13 15.39
C MET A 52 3.44 4.32 14.45
N LYS A 53 2.18 4.13 14.77
CA LYS A 53 1.26 3.40 13.89
C LYS A 53 0.99 4.18 12.61
N LEU A 54 0.85 5.49 12.71
CA LEU A 54 0.67 6.32 11.53
C LEU A 54 1.91 6.25 10.63
N LEU A 55 3.09 6.30 11.22
CA LEU A 55 4.33 6.17 10.45
C LEU A 55 4.39 4.83 9.75
N GLN A 56 4.00 3.76 10.43
CA GLN A 56 3.94 2.44 9.84
C GLN A 56 3.02 2.44 8.61
N LYS A 57 1.86 3.09 8.72
CA LYS A 57 0.92 3.15 7.60
C LYS A 57 1.47 3.96 6.43
N VAL A 58 2.18 5.05 6.73
CA VAL A 58 2.82 5.84 5.68
C VAL A 58 3.86 4.98 4.95
N GLU A 59 4.62 4.20 5.68
CA GLU A 59 5.64 3.33 5.07
C GLU A 59 5.01 2.21 4.25
N GLU A 60 3.91 1.64 4.73
CA GLU A 60 3.16 0.65 3.95
C GLU A 60 2.62 1.26 2.66
N LEU A 61 2.07 2.46 2.75
CA LEU A 61 1.57 3.18 1.57
C LEU A 61 2.70 3.43 0.58
N THR A 62 3.88 3.76 1.07
CA THR A 62 5.06 3.95 0.22
C THR A 62 5.37 2.69 -0.57
N LEU A 63 5.34 1.53 0.09
CA LEU A 63 5.58 0.25 -0.57
C LEU A 63 4.52 -0.05 -1.62
N TYR A 64 3.26 0.23 -1.32
CA TYR A 64 2.19 0.03 -2.31
C TYR A 64 2.42 0.89 -3.54
N ILE A 65 2.80 2.14 -3.34
CA ILE A 65 3.05 3.05 -4.47
C ILE A 65 4.23 2.56 -5.30
N ILE A 66 5.30 2.13 -4.66
CA ILE A 66 6.47 1.61 -5.37
C ILE A 66 6.10 0.39 -6.20
N ASN A 67 5.34 -0.54 -5.62
CA ASN A 67 4.90 -1.74 -6.32
C ASN A 67 4.00 -1.40 -7.50
N GLN A 68 3.09 -0.47 -7.33
CA GLN A 68 2.20 -0.06 -8.41
C GLN A 68 2.96 0.64 -9.51
N ASN A 69 3.95 1.45 -9.16
CA ASN A 69 4.79 2.11 -10.15
C ASN A 69 5.55 1.10 -11.00
N ARG A 70 6.08 0.05 -10.37
CA ARG A 70 6.77 -1.02 -11.08
C ARG A 70 5.84 -1.74 -12.04
N LEU A 71 4.64 -2.09 -11.57
CA LEU A 71 3.65 -2.77 -12.40
C LEU A 71 3.19 -1.89 -13.55
N LEU A 72 3.02 -0.60 -13.29
CA LEU A 72 2.63 0.34 -14.33
C LEU A 72 3.70 0.40 -15.43
N LYS A 73 4.97 0.44 -15.05
CA LYS A 73 6.04 0.44 -16.02
C LYS A 73 6.04 -0.82 -16.86
N GLU A 74 5.78 -1.97 -16.25
CA GLU A 74 5.70 -3.23 -16.98
C GLU A 74 4.56 -3.21 -17.99
N VAL A 75 3.41 -2.70 -17.59
CA VAL A 75 2.24 -2.57 -18.47
C VAL A 75 2.55 -1.63 -19.63
N MET A 76 3.20 -0.51 -19.33
CA MET A 76 3.55 0.46 -20.37
C MET A 76 4.51 -0.14 -21.39
N GLN A 77 5.48 -0.93 -20.93
CA GLN A 77 6.41 -1.59 -21.83
C GLN A 77 5.71 -2.61 -22.71
N LYS A 78 4.75 -3.35 -22.15
CA LYS A 78 3.95 -4.28 -22.93
C LYS A 78 3.10 -3.56 -23.95
N ASN A 79 2.54 -2.43 -23.57
CA ASN A 79 1.74 -1.63 -24.50
C ASN A 79 2.57 -1.14 -25.67
N GLU A 80 3.79 -0.68 -25.41
CA GLU A 80 4.70 -0.26 -26.48
C GLU A 80 4.98 -1.40 -27.44
N LYS A 81 5.24 -2.60 -26.92
CA LYS A 81 5.49 -3.76 -27.77
C LYS A 81 4.27 -4.11 -28.60
N LEU A 82 3.10 -4.07 -28.00
CA LEU A 82 1.87 -4.35 -28.71
C LEU A 82 1.60 -3.31 -29.79
N GLU A 83 1.83 -2.04 -29.50
CA GLU A 83 1.68 -0.98 -30.48
C GLU A 83 2.64 -1.18 -31.65
N ASP A 84 3.89 -1.55 -31.36
CA ASP A 84 4.88 -1.85 -32.41
C ASP A 84 4.44 -3.01 -33.28
N GLN A 85 3.89 -4.06 -32.67
CA GLN A 85 3.40 -5.22 -33.41
C GLN A 85 2.23 -4.86 -34.31
N ILE A 86 1.31 -4.04 -33.80
CA ILE A 86 0.17 -3.57 -34.58
C ILE A 86 0.65 -2.73 -35.73
N GLU A 87 1.61 -1.85 -35.51
CA GLU A 87 2.15 -0.99 -36.54
C GLU A 87 2.80 -1.81 -37.66
N LYS A 88 3.55 -2.84 -37.30
CA LYS A 88 4.16 -3.74 -38.29
C LYS A 88 3.12 -4.47 -39.10
N LEU A 89 2.06 -4.89 -38.46
CA LEU A 89 0.97 -5.57 -39.18
C LEU A 89 0.24 -4.63 -40.13
N ARG A 90 0.06 -3.37 -39.74
CA ARG A 90 -0.59 -2.38 -40.59
C ARG A 90 0.28 -1.95 -41.77
N GLY A 91 1.57 -1.94 -41.55
CA GLY A 91 2.52 -1.47 -42.56
C GLY A 91 2.72 -2.42 -43.71
N LYS A 92 2.07 -3.56 -43.67
CA LYS A 92 2.17 -4.56 -44.75
C LYS A 92 0.86 -4.63 -45.59
#